data_758394cfc7a15ee64eab81ebbde81cf5
#
_entry.id   758394cfc7a15ee64eab81ebbde81cf5
#
_cell.length_a   1.000
_cell.length_b   1.000
_cell.length_c   1.000
_cell.angle_alpha   90.00
_cell.angle_beta   90.00
_cell.angle_gamma   90.00
#
_symmetry.space_group_name_H-M   'P 1'
#
loop_
_entity.id
_entity.type
_entity.pdbx_description
1 polymer ?
#
loop_
_entity_poly.entity_id
_entity_poly.type
_entity_poly.pdbx_seq_one_letter_code
_entity_poly.pdbx_strand_id
1 'polypeptide(L)'
;MMTGHLGVSSLGTELLDDPAADPAVVTRSLHNVARANRWFGGAAAVRYGLGLLLRDLPRGQPITLLDLGTGAGDLPRRAVGWARRRGHLLRPLGLELSRPAAALAASAGVPCAVACAGAPPLKQRSVDIVLVSQVAHHFTRESAIRLVRTCDALARLGVVVADLRRGRLASLAFRVGSTALGFDPITKADGLTSIRRGYTTGELRELLLVAGVRARVSRRPGYRLVATWRTVS
;
A
#
# COMPACT_ATOMS: atom_id res chain seq x y z
N MET A 1 -20.58 -14.82 -13.72
CA MET A 1 -19.44 -13.91 -13.52
C MET A 1 -19.72 -13.07 -12.27
N MET A 2 -19.21 -13.46 -11.12
CA MET A 2 -19.34 -12.64 -9.90
C MET A 2 -18.19 -11.61 -9.94
N THR A 3 -18.50 -10.39 -10.33
CA THR A 3 -17.63 -9.23 -10.18
C THR A 3 -17.45 -8.99 -8.68
N GLY A 4 -16.37 -9.50 -8.12
CA GLY A 4 -16.03 -9.33 -6.71
C GLY A 4 -15.66 -7.88 -6.40
N HIS A 5 -16.64 -6.98 -6.42
CA HIS A 5 -16.46 -5.62 -5.97
C HIS A 5 -16.17 -5.66 -4.46
N LEU A 6 -14.96 -5.28 -4.08
CA LEU A 6 -14.68 -4.98 -2.68
C LEU A 6 -15.52 -3.74 -2.29
N GLY A 7 -16.28 -3.84 -1.20
CA GLY A 7 -17.01 -2.67 -0.68
C GLY A 7 -16.02 -1.58 -0.28
N VAL A 8 -16.32 -0.35 -0.68
CA VAL A 8 -15.53 0.84 -0.34
C VAL A 8 -15.98 1.42 1.00
N SER A 9 -15.05 2.03 1.75
CA SER A 9 -15.33 2.68 3.04
C SER A 9 -16.35 3.82 2.88
N SER A 10 -17.34 3.87 3.76
CA SER A 10 -18.37 4.92 3.80
C SER A 10 -17.88 6.26 4.38
N LEU A 11 -16.63 6.36 4.84
CA LEU A 11 -16.07 7.55 5.48
C LEU A 11 -15.58 8.63 4.48
N GLY A 12 -16.39 8.95 3.49
CA GLY A 12 -16.09 9.92 2.43
C GLY A 12 -15.57 9.24 1.16
N THR A 13 -15.30 10.02 0.12
CA THR A 13 -14.73 9.56 -1.16
C THR A 13 -13.42 10.30 -1.40
N GLU A 14 -12.48 9.66 -2.08
CA GLU A 14 -11.22 10.24 -2.53
C GLU A 14 -11.20 10.28 -4.05
N LEU A 15 -10.45 11.21 -4.65
CA LEU A 15 -10.31 11.32 -6.09
C LEU A 15 -9.90 9.99 -6.74
N LEU A 16 -8.99 9.27 -6.10
CA LEU A 16 -8.46 8.00 -6.61
C LEU A 16 -9.46 6.83 -6.49
N ASP A 17 -10.58 7.03 -5.78
CA ASP A 17 -11.69 6.06 -5.72
C ASP A 17 -12.59 6.17 -6.97
N ASP A 18 -12.53 7.29 -7.73
CA ASP A 18 -13.35 7.54 -8.91
C ASP A 18 -12.64 7.06 -10.20
N PRO A 19 -13.14 6.00 -10.85
CA PRO A 19 -12.56 5.51 -12.09
C PRO A 19 -12.73 6.47 -13.28
N ALA A 20 -13.63 7.45 -13.18
CA ALA A 20 -13.87 8.48 -14.19
C ALA A 20 -13.07 9.78 -13.96
N ALA A 21 -12.24 9.83 -12.91
CA ALA A 21 -11.44 11.00 -12.59
C ALA A 21 -10.53 11.41 -13.76
N ASP A 22 -10.41 12.74 -13.98
CA ASP A 22 -9.53 13.30 -15.01
C ASP A 22 -8.09 12.79 -14.86
N PRO A 23 -7.50 12.19 -15.90
CA PRO A 23 -6.15 11.65 -15.86
C PRO A 23 -5.07 12.67 -15.45
N ALA A 24 -5.22 13.94 -15.80
CA ALA A 24 -4.28 14.99 -15.43
C ALA A 24 -4.37 15.30 -13.92
N VAL A 25 -5.58 15.28 -13.35
CA VAL A 25 -5.80 15.45 -11.90
C VAL A 25 -5.29 14.25 -11.13
N VAL A 26 -5.55 13.03 -11.60
CA VAL A 26 -4.99 11.79 -11.04
C VAL A 26 -3.46 11.83 -11.00
N THR A 27 -2.84 12.20 -12.12
CA THR A 27 -1.38 12.29 -12.23
C THR A 27 -0.80 13.28 -11.20
N ARG A 28 -1.39 14.46 -11.09
CA ARG A 28 -0.97 15.50 -10.14
C ARG A 28 -1.13 15.02 -8.69
N SER A 29 -2.27 14.39 -8.37
CA SER A 29 -2.53 13.83 -7.04
C SER A 29 -1.50 12.75 -6.69
N LEU A 30 -1.21 11.81 -7.60
CA LEU A 30 -0.21 10.77 -7.38
C LEU A 30 1.22 11.31 -7.21
N HIS A 31 1.58 12.39 -7.88
CA HIS A 31 2.85 13.08 -7.63
C HIS A 31 2.91 13.64 -6.20
N ASN A 32 1.82 14.23 -5.69
CA ASN A 32 1.76 14.69 -4.31
C ASN A 32 1.76 13.52 -3.32
N VAL A 33 1.07 12.42 -3.61
CA VAL A 33 1.14 11.19 -2.81
C VAL A 33 2.57 10.66 -2.73
N ALA A 34 3.32 10.63 -3.83
CA ALA A 34 4.72 10.21 -3.84
C ALA A 34 5.62 11.14 -3.00
N ARG A 35 5.32 12.46 -2.96
CA ARG A 35 5.97 13.43 -2.06
C ARG A 35 5.58 13.15 -0.60
N ALA A 36 4.30 12.92 -0.32
CA ALA A 36 3.82 12.54 1.01
C ALA A 36 4.49 11.24 1.51
N ASN A 37 4.63 10.23 0.66
CA ASN A 37 5.33 8.98 0.97
C ASN A 37 6.79 9.23 1.39
N ARG A 38 7.45 10.18 0.74
CA ARG A 38 8.82 10.56 1.08
C ARG A 38 8.92 11.25 2.44
N TRP A 39 8.03 12.20 2.72
CA TRP A 39 8.16 13.12 3.85
C TRP A 39 7.35 12.70 5.09
N PHE A 40 6.21 12.02 4.90
CA PHE A 40 5.32 11.61 5.98
C PHE A 40 5.41 10.10 6.30
N GLY A 41 6.60 9.52 6.10
CA GLY A 41 6.93 8.20 6.63
C GLY A 41 6.45 7.00 5.82
N GLY A 42 5.73 7.16 4.70
CA GLY A 42 5.24 6.03 3.88
C GLY A 42 6.37 5.13 3.41
N ALA A 43 7.38 5.70 2.73
CA ALA A 43 8.54 4.94 2.27
C ALA A 43 9.36 4.31 3.41
N ALA A 44 9.44 4.96 4.58
CA ALA A 44 10.12 4.40 5.75
C ALA A 44 9.35 3.21 6.34
N ALA A 45 8.02 3.28 6.37
CA ALA A 45 7.15 2.20 6.83
C ALA A 45 7.29 0.95 5.95
N VAL A 46 7.27 1.11 4.63
CA VAL A 46 7.49 0.01 3.67
C VAL A 46 8.86 -0.62 3.86
N ARG A 47 9.93 0.20 3.93
CA ARG A 47 11.30 -0.30 4.18
C ARG A 47 11.44 -1.06 5.50
N TYR A 48 10.74 -0.60 6.54
CA TYR A 48 10.72 -1.31 7.83
C TYR A 48 10.09 -2.70 7.69
N GLY A 49 8.90 -2.80 7.09
CA GLY A 49 8.22 -4.07 6.89
C GLY A 49 9.04 -5.05 6.02
N LEU A 50 9.54 -4.57 4.89
CA LEU A 50 10.41 -5.37 4.01
C LEU A 50 11.69 -5.80 4.73
N GLY A 51 12.29 -4.93 5.57
CA GLY A 51 13.48 -5.27 6.34
C GLY A 51 13.27 -6.42 7.33
N LEU A 52 12.05 -6.59 7.86
CA LEU A 52 11.71 -7.73 8.71
C LEU A 52 11.62 -9.05 7.93
N LEU A 53 11.15 -9.01 6.68
CA LEU A 53 11.05 -10.20 5.84
C LEU A 53 12.40 -10.57 5.21
N LEU A 54 13.17 -9.58 4.73
CA LEU A 54 14.40 -9.80 3.99
C LEU A 54 15.59 -10.19 4.87
N ARG A 55 15.53 -9.90 6.17
CA ARG A 55 16.67 -10.08 7.09
C ARG A 55 17.28 -11.47 7.05
N ASP A 56 16.41 -12.49 6.97
CA ASP A 56 16.80 -13.91 7.07
C ASP A 56 16.84 -14.58 5.68
N LEU A 57 16.69 -13.83 4.59
CA LEU A 57 16.70 -14.36 3.23
C LEU A 57 18.11 -14.30 2.63
N PRO A 58 18.48 -15.29 1.80
CA PRO A 58 19.74 -15.28 1.07
C PRO A 58 19.88 -14.01 0.20
N ARG A 59 21.10 -13.48 0.11
CA ARG A 59 21.41 -12.35 -0.76
C ARG A 59 21.63 -12.82 -2.20
N GLY A 60 21.48 -11.88 -3.15
CA GLY A 60 21.76 -12.12 -4.57
C GLY A 60 20.67 -12.86 -5.34
N GLN A 61 19.69 -13.46 -4.66
CA GLN A 61 18.58 -14.12 -5.33
C GLN A 61 17.47 -13.14 -5.70
N PRO A 62 16.85 -13.27 -6.90
CA PRO A 62 15.71 -12.49 -7.28
C PRO A 62 14.49 -12.78 -6.39
N ILE A 63 13.86 -11.73 -5.88
CA ILE A 63 12.67 -11.80 -5.03
C ILE A 63 11.58 -10.96 -5.71
N THR A 64 10.47 -11.57 -6.08
CA THR A 64 9.31 -10.85 -6.63
C THR A 64 8.59 -10.09 -5.54
N LEU A 65 8.35 -8.80 -5.78
CA LEU A 65 7.59 -7.91 -4.90
C LEU A 65 6.34 -7.44 -5.64
N LEU A 66 5.19 -7.98 -5.29
CA LEU A 66 3.89 -7.54 -5.81
C LEU A 66 3.36 -6.42 -4.94
N ASP A 67 3.09 -5.25 -5.52
CA ASP A 67 2.47 -4.11 -4.84
C ASP A 67 1.01 -3.96 -5.31
N LEU A 68 0.06 -4.19 -4.42
CA LEU A 68 -1.37 -4.10 -4.68
C LEU A 68 -1.86 -2.67 -4.44
N GLY A 69 -2.40 -2.03 -5.48
CA GLY A 69 -2.72 -0.60 -5.48
C GLY A 69 -1.44 0.24 -5.54
N THR A 70 -0.61 -0.03 -6.54
CA THR A 70 0.74 0.54 -6.62
C THR A 70 0.78 2.05 -6.89
N GLY A 71 -0.35 2.65 -7.30
CA GLY A 71 -0.41 4.06 -7.68
C GLY A 71 0.60 4.37 -8.80
N ALA A 72 1.45 5.38 -8.58
CA ALA A 72 2.53 5.74 -9.52
C ALA A 72 3.81 4.89 -9.36
N GLY A 73 3.80 3.81 -8.60
CA GLY A 73 4.96 2.92 -8.43
C GLY A 73 6.12 3.49 -7.62
N ASP A 74 5.93 4.59 -6.90
CA ASP A 74 7.01 5.27 -6.18
C ASP A 74 7.56 4.43 -5.01
N LEU A 75 6.69 3.72 -4.29
CA LEU A 75 7.09 2.89 -3.14
C LEU A 75 7.85 1.63 -3.56
N PRO A 76 7.38 0.77 -4.49
CA PRO A 76 8.14 -0.40 -4.92
C PRO A 76 9.45 0.00 -5.60
N ARG A 77 9.49 1.06 -6.41
CA ARG A 77 10.74 1.59 -6.99
C ARG A 77 11.76 2.00 -5.92
N ARG A 78 11.33 2.70 -4.87
CA ARG A 78 12.19 3.08 -3.72
C ARG A 78 12.65 1.85 -2.94
N ALA A 79 11.78 0.84 -2.81
CA ALA A 79 12.09 -0.43 -2.15
C ALA A 79 13.20 -1.18 -2.89
N VAL A 80 13.15 -1.24 -4.23
CA VAL A 80 14.21 -1.85 -5.06
C VAL A 80 15.57 -1.21 -4.79
N GLY A 81 15.65 0.12 -4.88
CA GLY A 81 16.91 0.83 -4.64
C GLY A 81 17.45 0.64 -3.20
N TRP A 82 16.55 0.59 -2.22
CA TRP A 82 16.92 0.35 -0.82
C TRP A 82 17.37 -1.10 -0.58
N ALA A 83 16.69 -2.09 -1.15
CA ALA A 83 17.02 -3.52 -1.01
C ALA A 83 18.36 -3.84 -1.69
N ARG A 84 18.61 -3.28 -2.88
CA ARG A 84 19.87 -3.47 -3.62
C ARG A 84 21.08 -3.05 -2.79
N ARG A 85 21.01 -1.93 -2.06
CA ARG A 85 22.08 -1.50 -1.15
C ARG A 85 22.33 -2.44 0.02
N ARG A 86 21.45 -3.42 0.23
CA ARG A 86 21.52 -4.48 1.26
C ARG A 86 21.81 -5.87 0.68
N GLY A 87 22.08 -5.95 -0.63
CA GLY A 87 22.40 -7.18 -1.34
C GLY A 87 21.17 -8.00 -1.75
N HIS A 88 19.95 -7.45 -1.68
CA HIS A 88 18.72 -8.12 -2.12
C HIS A 88 18.25 -7.59 -3.47
N LEU A 89 17.82 -8.48 -4.37
CA LEU A 89 17.37 -8.17 -5.72
C LEU A 89 15.84 -8.24 -5.79
N LEU A 90 15.14 -7.14 -5.49
CA LEU A 90 13.69 -7.06 -5.65
C LEU A 90 13.32 -6.84 -7.11
N ARG A 91 12.37 -7.64 -7.61
CA ARG A 91 11.70 -7.49 -8.91
C ARG A 91 10.28 -6.98 -8.65
N PRO A 92 10.01 -5.68 -8.85
CA PRO A 92 8.72 -5.10 -8.55
C PRO A 92 7.71 -5.45 -9.63
N LEU A 93 6.48 -5.72 -9.21
CA LEU A 93 5.28 -5.86 -10.03
C LEU A 93 4.18 -5.03 -9.38
N GLY A 94 3.40 -4.28 -10.17
CA GLY A 94 2.27 -3.50 -9.69
C GLY A 94 0.94 -4.10 -10.15
N LEU A 95 -0.08 -4.03 -9.30
CA LEU A 95 -1.48 -4.08 -9.71
C LEU A 95 -2.15 -2.77 -9.32
N GLU A 96 -2.86 -2.18 -10.28
CA GLU A 96 -3.53 -0.90 -10.08
C GLU A 96 -4.88 -0.89 -10.81
N LEU A 97 -5.90 -0.33 -10.20
CA LEU A 97 -7.24 -0.28 -10.81
C LEU A 97 -7.33 0.86 -11.82
N SER A 98 -6.72 2.00 -11.52
CA SER A 98 -6.70 3.19 -12.36
C SER A 98 -5.73 3.02 -13.54
N ARG A 99 -6.24 3.05 -14.78
CA ARG A 99 -5.40 2.99 -15.99
C ARG A 99 -4.34 4.10 -16.06
N PRO A 100 -4.65 5.37 -15.77
CA PRO A 100 -3.63 6.42 -15.72
C PRO A 100 -2.54 6.16 -14.68
N ALA A 101 -2.91 5.68 -13.49
CA ALA A 101 -1.95 5.33 -12.45
C ALA A 101 -1.06 4.15 -12.85
N ALA A 102 -1.64 3.10 -13.44
CA ALA A 102 -0.89 1.95 -13.95
C ALA A 102 0.13 2.35 -15.04
N ALA A 103 -0.24 3.26 -15.94
CA ALA A 103 0.66 3.80 -16.96
C ALA A 103 1.82 4.60 -16.32
N LEU A 104 1.55 5.38 -15.28
CA LEU A 104 2.59 6.09 -14.52
C LEU A 104 3.55 5.12 -13.83
N ALA A 105 3.04 4.06 -13.20
CA ALA A 105 3.87 3.03 -12.58
C ALA A 105 4.78 2.36 -13.61
N ALA A 106 4.23 1.97 -14.76
CA ALA A 106 4.99 1.35 -15.85
C ALA A 106 6.10 2.28 -16.38
N SER A 107 5.80 3.56 -16.60
CA SER A 107 6.79 4.57 -17.02
C SER A 107 7.86 4.83 -15.95
N ALA A 108 7.55 4.63 -14.67
CA ALA A 108 8.49 4.70 -13.57
C ALA A 108 9.36 3.43 -13.40
N GLY A 109 9.23 2.44 -14.29
CA GLY A 109 10.00 1.19 -14.25
C GLY A 109 9.43 0.13 -13.31
N VAL A 110 8.13 0.20 -12.99
CA VAL A 110 7.38 -0.84 -12.27
C VAL A 110 6.38 -1.47 -13.24
N PRO A 111 6.66 -2.66 -13.81
CA PRO A 111 5.68 -3.37 -14.63
C PRO A 111 4.35 -3.46 -13.89
N CYS A 112 3.26 -3.01 -14.52
CA CYS A 112 1.97 -2.87 -13.85
C CYS A 112 0.84 -3.41 -14.72
N ALA A 113 -0.03 -4.23 -14.14
CA ALA A 113 -1.26 -4.68 -14.78
C ALA A 113 -2.47 -3.93 -14.18
N VAL A 114 -3.47 -3.67 -15.02
CA VAL A 114 -4.74 -3.08 -14.58
C VAL A 114 -5.62 -4.19 -14.02
N ALA A 115 -5.79 -4.21 -12.69
CA ALA A 115 -6.61 -5.22 -12.01
C ALA A 115 -7.03 -4.73 -10.62
N CYS A 116 -8.11 -5.34 -10.11
CA CYS A 116 -8.58 -5.08 -8.75
C CYS A 116 -7.69 -5.78 -7.71
N ALA A 117 -7.20 -5.04 -6.72
CA ALA A 117 -6.40 -5.58 -5.62
C ALA A 117 -7.11 -6.67 -4.81
N GLY A 118 -8.46 -6.64 -4.77
CA GLY A 118 -9.26 -7.62 -4.04
C GLY A 118 -9.52 -8.94 -4.78
N ALA A 119 -9.28 -8.95 -6.11
CA ALA A 119 -9.43 -10.13 -6.95
C ALA A 119 -8.30 -10.16 -8.00
N PRO A 120 -7.05 -10.25 -7.58
CA PRO A 120 -5.90 -10.24 -8.49
C PRO A 120 -5.92 -11.50 -9.36
N PRO A 121 -5.69 -11.37 -10.69
CA PRO A 121 -5.69 -12.50 -11.62
C PRO A 121 -4.37 -13.29 -11.54
N LEU A 122 -4.03 -13.74 -10.35
CA LEU A 122 -2.79 -14.43 -10.04
C LEU A 122 -3.07 -15.75 -9.31
N LYS A 123 -2.22 -16.74 -9.56
CA LYS A 123 -2.28 -18.02 -8.84
C LYS A 123 -1.80 -17.87 -7.41
N GLN A 124 -2.29 -18.73 -6.53
CA GLN A 124 -1.77 -18.82 -5.16
C GLN A 124 -0.27 -19.13 -5.19
N ARG A 125 0.46 -18.61 -4.20
CA ARG A 125 1.92 -18.80 -4.06
C ARG A 125 2.71 -18.45 -5.33
N SER A 126 2.27 -17.43 -6.08
CA SER A 126 2.91 -17.05 -7.35
C SER A 126 3.96 -15.95 -7.22
N VAL A 127 3.97 -15.21 -6.10
CA VAL A 127 4.91 -14.12 -5.82
C VAL A 127 5.59 -14.31 -4.47
N ASP A 128 6.79 -13.77 -4.29
CA ASP A 128 7.54 -13.98 -3.05
C ASP A 128 7.01 -13.11 -1.92
N ILE A 129 6.88 -11.81 -2.15
CA ILE A 129 6.40 -10.84 -1.17
C ILE A 129 5.23 -10.06 -1.75
N VAL A 130 4.16 -9.93 -0.97
CA VAL A 130 3.05 -9.01 -1.27
C VAL A 130 3.18 -7.78 -0.39
N LEU A 131 3.10 -6.60 -1.02
CA LEU A 131 3.02 -5.29 -0.39
C LEU A 131 1.62 -4.73 -0.60
N VAL A 132 1.04 -4.18 0.45
CA VAL A 132 -0.18 -3.34 0.41
C VAL A 132 0.15 -2.07 1.16
N SER A 133 0.24 -0.95 0.46
CA SER A 133 0.60 0.31 1.11
C SER A 133 -0.42 1.40 0.86
N GLN A 134 -1.07 1.86 1.94
CA GLN A 134 -2.10 2.90 1.89
C GLN A 134 -3.28 2.54 0.98
N VAL A 135 -3.72 1.29 1.05
CA VAL A 135 -4.81 0.73 0.24
C VAL A 135 -5.88 0.10 1.11
N ALA A 136 -5.51 -0.56 2.21
CA ALA A 136 -6.48 -1.32 3.01
C ALA A 136 -7.56 -0.43 3.63
N HIS A 137 -7.27 0.84 3.93
CA HIS A 137 -8.21 1.81 4.49
C HIS A 137 -9.30 2.28 3.51
N HIS A 138 -9.15 2.01 2.21
CA HIS A 138 -10.21 2.29 1.23
C HIS A 138 -11.37 1.29 1.30
N PHE A 139 -11.19 0.13 1.91
CA PHE A 139 -12.15 -0.96 1.92
C PHE A 139 -13.02 -0.98 3.19
N THR A 140 -14.22 -1.56 3.09
CA THR A 140 -14.98 -1.96 4.28
C THR A 140 -14.19 -3.00 5.07
N ARG A 141 -14.54 -3.18 6.36
CA ARG A 141 -13.88 -4.16 7.23
C ARG A 141 -13.85 -5.57 6.61
N GLU A 142 -14.98 -6.01 6.07
CA GLU A 142 -15.14 -7.35 5.47
C GLU A 142 -14.27 -7.48 4.21
N SER A 143 -14.21 -6.43 3.40
CA SER A 143 -13.41 -6.40 2.19
C SER A 143 -11.91 -6.34 2.51
N ALA A 144 -11.51 -5.61 3.55
CA ALA A 144 -10.13 -5.59 4.02
C ALA A 144 -9.67 -6.95 4.60
N ILE A 145 -10.57 -7.69 5.29
CA ILE A 145 -10.30 -9.07 5.72
C ILE A 145 -10.07 -9.98 4.52
N ARG A 146 -10.92 -9.87 3.48
CA ARG A 146 -10.73 -10.64 2.24
C ARG A 146 -9.41 -10.28 1.54
N LEU A 147 -9.07 -8.99 1.48
CA LEU A 147 -7.79 -8.53 0.93
C LEU A 147 -6.59 -9.17 1.65
N VAL A 148 -6.60 -9.18 2.99
CA VAL A 148 -5.53 -9.80 3.80
C VAL A 148 -5.40 -11.30 3.49
N ARG A 149 -6.52 -12.04 3.40
CA ARG A 149 -6.53 -13.47 3.02
C ARG A 149 -5.99 -13.67 1.61
N THR A 150 -6.36 -12.81 0.67
CA THR A 150 -5.82 -12.83 -0.70
C THR A 150 -4.31 -12.61 -0.70
N CYS A 151 -3.81 -11.62 0.04
CA CYS A 151 -2.37 -11.36 0.17
C CYS A 151 -1.61 -12.57 0.73
N ASP A 152 -2.17 -13.21 1.77
CA ASP A 152 -1.57 -14.40 2.37
C ASP A 152 -1.53 -15.56 1.38
N ALA A 153 -2.62 -15.78 0.62
CA ALA A 153 -2.68 -16.83 -0.39
C ALA A 153 -1.71 -16.64 -1.56
N LEU A 154 -1.44 -15.38 -1.97
CA LEU A 154 -0.55 -15.06 -3.09
C LEU A 154 0.93 -15.18 -2.75
N ALA A 155 1.31 -14.83 -1.51
CA ALA A 155 2.69 -14.72 -1.09
C ALA A 155 3.32 -16.09 -0.78
N ARG A 156 4.56 -16.31 -1.23
CA ARG A 156 5.39 -17.48 -0.84
C ARG A 156 6.14 -17.25 0.46
N LEU A 157 6.65 -16.03 0.67
CA LEU A 157 7.55 -15.73 1.79
C LEU A 157 6.86 -14.87 2.86
N GLY A 158 6.03 -13.92 2.47
CA GLY A 158 5.35 -13.08 3.43
C GLY A 158 4.70 -11.83 2.86
N VAL A 159 4.05 -11.09 3.74
CA VAL A 159 3.25 -9.91 3.40
C VAL A 159 3.64 -8.73 4.26
N VAL A 160 3.62 -7.55 3.66
CA VAL A 160 3.75 -6.25 4.32
C VAL A 160 2.49 -5.43 4.05
N VAL A 161 1.77 -5.07 5.09
CA VAL A 161 0.71 -4.05 5.03
C VAL A 161 1.23 -2.80 5.74
N ALA A 162 1.33 -1.68 5.01
CA ALA A 162 1.78 -0.40 5.54
C ALA A 162 0.67 0.63 5.34
N ASP A 163 0.00 1.04 6.41
CA ASP A 163 -1.16 1.90 6.29
C ASP A 163 -1.13 3.08 7.27
N LEU A 164 -2.10 3.97 7.15
CA LEU A 164 -2.24 5.16 7.96
C LEU A 164 -2.75 4.82 9.35
N ARG A 165 -2.17 5.47 10.35
CA ARG A 165 -2.67 5.44 11.72
C ARG A 165 -3.59 6.62 11.97
N ARG A 166 -4.88 6.36 12.21
CA ARG A 166 -5.87 7.37 12.53
C ARG A 166 -5.51 8.09 13.83
N GLY A 167 -5.70 9.42 13.83
CA GLY A 167 -5.51 10.24 15.02
C GLY A 167 -5.62 11.74 14.74
N ARG A 168 -6.06 12.51 15.74
CA ARG A 168 -6.22 13.98 15.64
C ARG A 168 -4.89 14.67 15.31
N LEU A 169 -3.81 14.24 15.96
CA LEU A 169 -2.45 14.77 15.70
C LEU A 169 -1.94 14.40 14.30
N ALA A 170 -2.32 13.23 13.77
CA ALA A 170 -2.00 12.84 12.40
C ALA A 170 -2.62 13.82 11.39
N SER A 171 -3.92 14.14 11.58
CA SER A 171 -4.63 15.08 10.72
C SER A 171 -4.04 16.49 10.81
N LEU A 172 -3.69 16.95 12.01
CA LEU A 172 -3.06 18.27 12.20
C LEU A 172 -1.67 18.31 11.54
N ALA A 173 -0.82 17.33 11.78
CA ALA A 173 0.52 17.25 11.21
C ALA A 173 0.47 17.18 9.67
N PHE A 174 -0.49 16.41 9.11
CA PHE A 174 -0.69 16.37 7.66
C PHE A 174 -1.17 17.69 7.10
N ARG A 175 -2.12 18.37 7.77
CA ARG A 175 -2.62 19.69 7.33
C ARG A 175 -1.49 20.73 7.26
N VAL A 176 -0.67 20.81 8.30
CA VAL A 176 0.48 21.72 8.34
C VAL A 176 1.51 21.33 7.27
N GLY A 177 1.92 20.06 7.24
CA GLY A 177 2.96 19.61 6.31
C GLY A 177 2.54 19.67 4.85
N SER A 178 1.29 19.32 4.51
CA SER A 178 0.78 19.40 3.14
C SER A 178 0.66 20.85 2.65
N THR A 179 0.36 21.79 3.56
CA THR A 179 0.37 23.21 3.24
C THR A 179 1.79 23.71 3.00
N ALA A 180 2.74 23.38 3.86
CA ALA A 180 4.15 23.73 3.69
C ALA A 180 4.76 23.14 2.41
N LEU A 181 4.30 21.95 1.99
CA LEU A 181 4.72 21.32 0.74
C LEU A 181 3.95 21.83 -0.49
N GLY A 182 3.01 22.76 -0.36
CA GLY A 182 2.25 23.32 -1.46
C GLY A 182 1.35 22.31 -2.17
N PHE A 183 0.73 21.37 -1.43
CA PHE A 183 -0.23 20.45 -2.03
C PHE A 183 -1.51 21.20 -2.44
N ASP A 184 -2.11 20.76 -3.53
CA ASP A 184 -3.37 21.29 -4.00
C ASP A 184 -4.54 20.93 -3.05
N PRO A 185 -5.68 21.65 -3.13
CA PRO A 185 -6.82 21.44 -2.24
C PRO A 185 -7.39 20.01 -2.29
N ILE A 186 -7.42 19.37 -3.47
CA ILE A 186 -7.95 18.01 -3.66
C ILE A 186 -7.07 17.03 -2.90
N THR A 187 -5.75 17.05 -3.14
CA THR A 187 -4.79 16.16 -2.44
C THR A 187 -4.83 16.37 -0.91
N LYS A 188 -5.06 17.62 -0.45
CA LYS A 188 -5.22 17.89 0.99
C LYS A 188 -6.50 17.25 1.56
N ALA A 189 -7.62 17.39 0.85
CA ALA A 189 -8.90 16.82 1.25
C ALA A 189 -8.84 15.28 1.29
N ASP A 190 -8.30 14.67 0.24
CA ASP A 190 -8.11 13.23 0.13
C ASP A 190 -7.21 12.70 1.25
N GLY A 191 -6.07 13.32 1.49
CA GLY A 191 -5.16 12.88 2.55
C GLY A 191 -5.77 12.98 3.96
N LEU A 192 -6.64 13.96 4.23
CA LEU A 192 -7.39 14.03 5.49
C LEU A 192 -8.46 12.93 5.57
N THR A 193 -9.10 12.60 4.45
CA THR A 193 -10.05 11.48 4.35
C THR A 193 -9.34 10.16 4.57
N SER A 194 -8.22 9.91 3.90
CA SER A 194 -7.36 8.73 4.11
C SER A 194 -6.96 8.55 5.57
N ILE A 195 -6.56 9.63 6.27
CA ILE A 195 -6.21 9.56 7.70
C ILE A 195 -7.44 9.20 8.56
N ARG A 196 -8.63 9.72 8.25
CA ARG A 196 -9.87 9.36 8.97
C ARG A 196 -10.25 7.90 8.76
N ARG A 197 -10.07 7.36 7.55
CA ARG A 197 -10.28 5.95 7.19
C ARG A 197 -9.22 5.03 7.79
N GLY A 198 -8.03 5.57 8.11
CA GLY A 198 -6.91 4.82 8.68
C GLY A 198 -7.28 4.06 9.95
N TYR A 199 -6.46 3.11 10.35
CA TYR A 199 -6.70 2.22 11.47
C TYR A 199 -6.11 2.73 12.78
N THR A 200 -6.72 2.35 13.90
CA THR A 200 -6.02 2.25 15.18
C THR A 200 -5.19 0.95 15.21
N THR A 201 -4.24 0.86 16.15
CA THR A 201 -3.42 -0.36 16.30
C THR A 201 -4.29 -1.57 16.69
N GLY A 202 -5.34 -1.34 17.49
CA GLY A 202 -6.29 -2.39 17.90
C GLY A 202 -7.11 -2.91 16.74
N GLU A 203 -7.73 -2.01 15.97
CA GLU A 203 -8.54 -2.38 14.80
C GLU A 203 -7.74 -3.17 13.76
N LEU A 204 -6.50 -2.75 13.46
CA LEU A 204 -5.66 -3.49 12.51
C LEU A 204 -5.29 -4.88 13.05
N ARG A 205 -4.96 -5.01 14.35
CA ARG A 205 -4.68 -6.32 14.95
C ARG A 205 -5.88 -7.25 14.91
N GLU A 206 -7.06 -6.73 15.24
CA GLU A 206 -8.30 -7.50 15.22
C GLU A 206 -8.65 -7.95 13.80
N LEU A 207 -8.53 -7.06 12.81
CA LEU A 207 -8.75 -7.37 11.40
C LEU A 207 -7.84 -8.52 10.93
N LEU A 208 -6.56 -8.46 11.27
CA LEU A 208 -5.57 -9.49 10.92
C LEU A 208 -5.88 -10.83 11.61
N LEU A 209 -6.29 -10.78 12.89
CA LEU A 209 -6.68 -11.98 13.63
C LEU A 209 -7.92 -12.64 12.99
N VAL A 210 -8.96 -11.87 12.66
CA VAL A 210 -10.15 -12.37 11.97
C VAL A 210 -9.85 -12.88 10.56
N ALA A 211 -8.84 -12.31 9.89
CA ALA A 211 -8.34 -12.84 8.63
C ALA A 211 -7.60 -14.18 8.78
N GLY A 212 -7.23 -14.59 9.99
CA GLY A 212 -6.53 -15.83 10.28
C GLY A 212 -5.00 -15.72 10.20
N VAL A 213 -4.44 -14.50 10.17
CA VAL A 213 -2.98 -14.29 10.07
C VAL A 213 -2.38 -13.82 11.39
N ARG A 214 -1.21 -14.36 11.75
CA ARG A 214 -0.42 -13.95 12.92
C ARG A 214 0.61 -12.92 12.50
N ALA A 215 0.23 -11.64 12.49
CA ALA A 215 1.09 -10.54 12.05
C ALA A 215 1.72 -9.79 13.22
N ARG A 216 2.97 -9.35 13.03
CA ARG A 216 3.60 -8.34 13.90
C ARG A 216 3.10 -6.97 13.47
N VAL A 217 2.37 -6.26 14.34
CA VAL A 217 1.90 -4.89 14.11
C VAL A 217 2.77 -3.90 14.87
N SER A 218 3.35 -2.94 14.15
CA SER A 218 4.27 -1.93 14.67
C SER A 218 3.81 -0.52 14.32
N ARG A 219 3.90 0.42 15.27
CA ARG A 219 3.75 1.86 15.03
C ARG A 219 5.05 2.41 14.45
N ARG A 220 4.95 3.25 13.42
CA ARG A 220 6.12 3.88 12.79
C ARG A 220 5.94 5.41 12.73
N PRO A 221 7.05 6.16 12.63
CA PRO A 221 7.02 7.61 12.45
C PRO A 221 6.15 8.04 11.26
N GLY A 222 5.60 9.23 11.30
CA GLY A 222 4.69 9.75 10.28
C GLY A 222 3.28 9.17 10.40
N TYR A 223 2.86 8.75 11.60
CA TYR A 223 1.55 8.16 11.88
C TYR A 223 1.24 6.97 10.97
N ARG A 224 2.18 6.01 10.91
CA ARG A 224 2.05 4.77 10.13
C ARG A 224 1.89 3.55 11.02
N LEU A 225 1.11 2.58 10.52
CA LEU A 225 1.05 1.22 11.04
C LEU A 225 1.69 0.29 10.00
N VAL A 226 2.47 -0.66 10.48
CA VAL A 226 3.03 -1.71 9.63
C VAL A 226 2.69 -3.06 10.24
N ALA A 227 1.97 -3.87 9.49
CA ALA A 227 1.76 -5.28 9.79
C ALA A 227 2.63 -6.12 8.87
N THR A 228 3.32 -7.10 9.43
CA THR A 228 4.21 -7.99 8.68
C THR A 228 4.07 -9.40 9.21
N TRP A 229 3.96 -10.37 8.31
CA TRP A 229 3.96 -11.79 8.66
C TRP A 229 4.62 -12.63 7.57
N ARG A 230 5.10 -13.80 7.95
CA ARG A 230 5.55 -14.85 7.03
C ARG A 230 4.38 -15.77 6.74
N THR A 231 4.26 -16.19 5.51
CA THR A 231 3.26 -17.18 5.12
C THR A 231 3.73 -18.57 5.54
N VAL A 232 2.81 -19.40 6.02
CA VAL A 232 3.09 -20.80 6.32
C VAL A 232 3.07 -21.57 5.01
N SER A 233 4.14 -22.33 4.76
CA SER A 233 4.23 -23.28 3.64
C SER A 233 3.27 -24.43 3.85
#